data_0397ecd1718511465b198f378aa8a41d
#
_entry.id   0397ecd1718511465b198f378aa8a41d
#
_cell.length_a   1.000
_cell.length_b   1.000
_cell.length_c   1.000
_cell.angle_alpha   90.00
_cell.angle_beta   90.00
_cell.angle_gamma   90.00
#
_symmetry.space_group_name_H-M   'P 1'
#
loop_
_entity.id
_entity.type
_entity.pdbx_description
1 polymer ?
#
loop_
_entity_poly.entity_id
_entity_poly.type
_entity_poly.pdbx_seq_one_letter_code
_entity_poly.pdbx_strand_id
1 'polypeptide(L)'
;MSSLRESHKILFLNTLAFTVSFACWTLNGVLVTFLVDRGIFNWSVVEVGWLLGIPILSGAIFRLPIGILTDKYGGKIIFSFLLFLCAIPLFLLPFADTFCSFAVLSFLFGLIGTSFSVGIGYTSVWYPQNWQGRALGIFGMGNAGAAITTFIAPTLLNDFSKNDPTDGWKMLPITYGAVLVAIGVLFIIFAKNKKPQGDTKNLKALLTPLKSARVWRFGAYYFLVFGCFVAYSQWLLPNFMNVYHTSLVMGGMFATLFSLPGGVIRAFGGYLSDKFGARKVMYWVLGSSMVISFLLMFPKMEIFTSGPGVMANNSGVVTSVTASGLVLNNNDYKIKPKVDVELTDASILPIKTSWQEIVVKENQAVSKKELLAKGVTQIKFAANMWVYVILVVLIGISWGIGKAAVYKHIPEYFPNEVGVVGGMVG
;
A
#
# COMPACT_ATOMS: atom_id res chain seq x y z
N MET A 1 -17.53 23.89 -30.20
CA MET A 1 -17.25 24.38 -28.82
C MET A 1 -18.13 23.68 -27.76
N SER A 2 -19.42 23.44 -27.98
CA SER A 2 -20.34 22.76 -27.04
C SER A 2 -19.89 21.34 -26.67
N SER A 3 -19.36 20.55 -27.59
CA SER A 3 -18.90 19.17 -27.34
C SER A 3 -17.67 19.09 -26.42
N LEU A 4 -16.73 20.02 -26.53
CA LEU A 4 -15.50 20.06 -25.71
C LEU A 4 -15.81 20.42 -24.26
N ARG A 5 -16.70 21.38 -24.04
CA ARG A 5 -17.17 21.77 -22.70
C ARG A 5 -17.87 20.60 -21.99
N GLU A 6 -18.62 19.82 -22.75
CA GLU A 6 -19.26 18.63 -22.23
C GLU A 6 -18.26 17.52 -21.87
N SER A 7 -17.26 17.27 -22.72
CA SER A 7 -16.19 16.32 -22.44
C SER A 7 -15.43 16.69 -21.14
N HIS A 8 -15.13 17.98 -20.93
CA HIS A 8 -14.47 18.42 -19.70
C HIS A 8 -15.35 18.26 -18.46
N LYS A 9 -16.68 18.52 -18.56
CA LYS A 9 -17.61 18.25 -17.48
C LYS A 9 -17.63 16.76 -17.10
N ILE A 10 -17.69 15.89 -18.10
CA ILE A 10 -17.67 14.46 -17.88
C ILE A 10 -16.34 13.99 -17.28
N LEU A 11 -15.21 14.53 -17.76
CA LEU A 11 -13.90 14.21 -17.19
C LEU A 11 -13.82 14.61 -15.71
N PHE A 12 -14.31 15.80 -15.34
CA PHE A 12 -14.34 16.23 -13.95
C PHE A 12 -15.18 15.29 -13.09
N LEU A 13 -16.40 14.97 -13.51
CA LEU A 13 -17.29 14.05 -12.78
C LEU A 13 -16.68 12.65 -12.65
N ASN A 14 -16.08 12.16 -13.73
CA ASN A 14 -15.42 10.86 -13.76
C ASN A 14 -14.21 10.81 -12.83
N THR A 15 -13.40 11.87 -12.83
CA THR A 15 -12.25 11.99 -11.92
C THR A 15 -12.70 12.09 -10.46
N LEU A 16 -13.74 12.86 -10.17
CA LEU A 16 -14.31 12.98 -8.83
C LEU A 16 -14.85 11.63 -8.32
N ALA A 17 -15.64 10.94 -9.15
CA ALA A 17 -16.17 9.64 -8.81
C ALA A 17 -15.04 8.61 -8.57
N PHE A 18 -14.00 8.65 -9.41
CA PHE A 18 -12.83 7.80 -9.22
C PHE A 18 -12.04 8.15 -7.95
N THR A 19 -11.88 9.43 -7.63
CA THR A 19 -11.22 9.87 -6.39
C THR A 19 -11.91 9.33 -5.16
N VAL A 20 -13.23 9.45 -5.09
CA VAL A 20 -14.02 8.91 -3.97
C VAL A 20 -13.99 7.37 -3.95
N SER A 21 -14.10 6.73 -5.11
CA SER A 21 -13.94 5.28 -5.23
C SER A 21 -12.60 4.79 -4.71
N PHE A 22 -11.52 5.49 -5.05
CA PHE A 22 -10.17 5.13 -4.61
C PHE A 22 -9.97 5.37 -3.10
N ALA A 23 -10.59 6.43 -2.56
CA ALA A 23 -10.63 6.67 -1.12
C ALA A 23 -11.31 5.50 -0.38
N CYS A 24 -12.47 5.06 -0.85
CA CYS A 24 -13.17 3.90 -0.28
C CYS A 24 -12.35 2.61 -0.42
N TRP A 25 -11.70 2.40 -1.55
CA TRP A 25 -10.92 1.20 -1.82
C TRP A 25 -9.75 1.02 -0.85
N THR A 26 -9.19 2.11 -0.34
CA THR A 26 -8.09 2.11 0.63
C THR A 26 -8.54 2.25 2.09
N LEU A 27 -9.84 2.21 2.37
CA LEU A 27 -10.43 2.44 3.69
C LEU A 27 -9.87 1.51 4.76
N ASN A 28 -9.71 0.21 4.45
CA ASN A 28 -9.25 -0.79 5.42
C ASN A 28 -7.85 -0.50 5.97
N GLY A 29 -6.98 0.17 5.21
CA GLY A 29 -5.66 0.58 5.70
C GLY A 29 -5.71 1.47 6.95
N VAL A 30 -6.77 2.27 7.10
CA VAL A 30 -6.99 3.12 8.28
C VAL A 30 -7.93 2.43 9.29
N LEU A 31 -9.07 1.92 8.82
CA LEU A 31 -10.10 1.36 9.68
C LEU A 31 -9.61 0.13 10.45
N VAL A 32 -9.04 -0.86 9.77
CA VAL A 32 -8.53 -2.09 10.41
C VAL A 32 -7.39 -1.77 11.39
N THR A 33 -6.50 -0.86 11.01
CA THR A 33 -5.41 -0.42 11.88
C THR A 33 -5.95 0.20 13.17
N PHE A 34 -6.97 1.07 13.06
CA PHE A 34 -7.63 1.67 14.24
C PHE A 34 -8.31 0.63 15.12
N LEU A 35 -9.04 -0.32 14.53
CA LEU A 35 -9.77 -1.35 15.26
C LEU A 35 -8.85 -2.26 16.09
N VAL A 36 -7.69 -2.60 15.55
CA VAL A 36 -6.68 -3.40 16.25
C VAL A 36 -5.93 -2.56 17.29
N ASP A 37 -5.55 -1.34 16.96
CA ASP A 37 -4.85 -0.43 17.90
C ASP A 37 -5.68 -0.13 19.16
N ARG A 38 -7.00 0.00 19.00
CA ARG A 38 -7.95 0.21 20.11
C ARG A 38 -8.39 -1.07 20.81
N GLY A 39 -7.95 -2.24 20.34
CA GLY A 39 -8.34 -3.53 20.91
C GLY A 39 -9.82 -3.88 20.73
N ILE A 40 -10.53 -3.23 19.79
CA ILE A 40 -11.93 -3.53 19.47
C ILE A 40 -12.04 -4.94 18.86
N PHE A 41 -11.07 -5.29 18.02
CA PHE A 41 -10.91 -6.64 17.49
C PHE A 41 -9.49 -7.15 17.74
N ASN A 42 -9.38 -8.42 18.15
CA ASN A 42 -8.10 -9.08 18.42
C ASN A 42 -7.66 -9.91 17.18
N TRP A 43 -7.50 -9.26 16.05
CA TRP A 43 -7.04 -9.92 14.83
C TRP A 43 -5.53 -10.12 14.86
N SER A 44 -5.09 -11.31 14.44
CA SER A 44 -3.68 -11.61 14.23
C SER A 44 -3.09 -10.78 13.08
N VAL A 45 -1.76 -10.66 13.04
CA VAL A 45 -1.06 -9.96 11.93
C VAL A 45 -1.42 -10.53 10.57
N VAL A 46 -1.67 -11.85 10.48
CA VAL A 46 -2.07 -12.52 9.23
C VAL A 46 -3.49 -12.10 8.82
N GLU A 47 -4.43 -12.06 9.78
CA GLU A 47 -5.80 -11.61 9.51
C GLU A 47 -5.85 -10.14 9.10
N VAL A 48 -5.08 -9.28 9.78
CA VAL A 48 -4.91 -7.88 9.35
C VAL A 48 -4.42 -7.81 7.91
N GLY A 49 -3.38 -8.59 7.57
CA GLY A 49 -2.86 -8.66 6.20
C GLY A 49 -3.93 -9.03 5.17
N TRP A 50 -4.77 -10.01 5.49
CA TRP A 50 -5.90 -10.37 4.63
C TRP A 50 -6.93 -9.26 4.51
N LEU A 51 -7.34 -8.62 5.61
CA LEU A 51 -8.33 -7.54 5.60
C LEU A 51 -7.85 -6.31 4.81
N LEU A 52 -6.55 -6.03 4.80
CA LEU A 52 -5.97 -4.98 3.96
C LEU A 52 -5.91 -5.39 2.48
N GLY A 53 -5.64 -6.67 2.20
CA GLY A 53 -5.45 -7.20 0.85
C GLY A 53 -6.75 -7.55 0.10
N ILE A 54 -7.78 -8.02 0.80
CA ILE A 54 -9.04 -8.52 0.19
C ILE A 54 -9.73 -7.47 -0.70
N PRO A 55 -9.91 -6.19 -0.30
CA PRO A 55 -10.50 -5.19 -1.18
C PRO A 55 -9.68 -4.96 -2.45
N ILE A 56 -8.36 -5.04 -2.33
CA ILE A 56 -7.45 -4.86 -3.47
C ILE A 56 -7.58 -6.04 -4.44
N LEU A 57 -7.63 -7.25 -3.90
CA LEU A 57 -7.79 -8.47 -4.67
C LEU A 57 -9.11 -8.48 -5.46
N SER A 58 -10.25 -8.16 -4.82
CA SER A 58 -11.55 -8.11 -5.49
C SER A 58 -11.57 -7.06 -6.60
N GLY A 59 -11.06 -5.86 -6.31
CA GLY A 59 -10.94 -4.79 -7.30
C GLY A 59 -10.06 -5.19 -8.50
N ALA A 60 -9.00 -5.96 -8.29
CA ALA A 60 -8.13 -6.42 -9.36
C ALA A 60 -8.79 -7.50 -10.24
N ILE A 61 -9.36 -8.54 -9.63
CA ILE A 61 -9.95 -9.68 -10.34
C ILE A 61 -11.10 -9.22 -11.23
N PHE A 62 -11.98 -8.34 -10.73
CA PHE A 62 -13.16 -7.91 -11.45
C PHE A 62 -12.95 -6.76 -12.44
N ARG A 63 -11.70 -6.24 -12.59
CA ARG A 63 -11.40 -5.17 -13.57
C ARG A 63 -11.76 -5.55 -14.99
N LEU A 64 -11.37 -6.74 -15.42
CA LEU A 64 -11.62 -7.18 -16.78
C LEU A 64 -13.11 -7.38 -17.06
N PRO A 65 -13.90 -8.15 -16.25
CA PRO A 65 -15.34 -8.25 -16.43
C PRO A 65 -16.08 -6.91 -16.43
N ILE A 66 -15.77 -6.04 -15.50
CA ILE A 66 -16.43 -4.72 -15.40
C ILE A 66 -16.00 -3.79 -16.55
N GLY A 67 -14.77 -3.88 -17.03
CA GLY A 67 -14.32 -3.18 -18.24
C GLY A 67 -15.13 -3.59 -19.47
N ILE A 68 -15.35 -4.89 -19.68
CA ILE A 68 -16.19 -5.43 -20.77
C ILE A 68 -17.65 -4.93 -20.65
N LEU A 69 -18.20 -4.94 -19.44
CA LEU A 69 -19.53 -4.40 -19.19
C LEU A 69 -19.62 -2.90 -19.49
N THR A 70 -18.55 -2.15 -19.20
CA THR A 70 -18.45 -0.71 -19.50
C THR A 70 -18.52 -0.45 -21.00
N ASP A 71 -17.81 -1.24 -21.81
CA ASP A 71 -17.85 -1.11 -23.25
C ASP A 71 -19.24 -1.47 -23.81
N LYS A 72 -19.92 -2.44 -23.22
CA LYS A 72 -21.25 -2.89 -23.67
C LYS A 72 -22.38 -1.93 -23.29
N TYR A 73 -22.39 -1.45 -22.04
CA TYR A 73 -23.52 -0.68 -21.49
C TYR A 73 -23.22 0.82 -21.40
N GLY A 74 -21.94 1.22 -21.46
CA GLY A 74 -21.48 2.59 -21.33
C GLY A 74 -21.08 2.96 -19.90
N GLY A 75 -20.13 3.88 -19.81
CA GLY A 75 -19.47 4.22 -18.52
C GLY A 75 -20.41 4.82 -17.48
N LYS A 76 -21.40 5.64 -17.87
CA LYS A 76 -22.37 6.22 -16.93
C LYS A 76 -23.11 5.12 -16.15
N ILE A 77 -23.68 4.14 -16.86
CA ILE A 77 -24.51 3.10 -16.24
C ILE A 77 -23.68 2.25 -15.30
N ILE A 78 -22.52 1.77 -15.77
CA ILE A 78 -21.68 0.86 -14.99
C ILE A 78 -21.06 1.56 -13.79
N PHE A 79 -20.61 2.82 -13.95
CA PHE A 79 -20.03 3.56 -12.83
C PHE A 79 -21.08 3.85 -11.75
N SER A 80 -22.27 4.32 -12.13
CA SER A 80 -23.35 4.55 -11.17
C SER A 80 -23.76 3.26 -10.44
N PHE A 81 -23.93 2.16 -11.18
CA PHE A 81 -24.23 0.86 -10.60
C PHE A 81 -23.15 0.42 -9.58
N LEU A 82 -21.88 0.58 -9.93
CA LEU A 82 -20.76 0.23 -9.05
C LEU A 82 -20.74 1.05 -7.76
N LEU A 83 -21.01 2.38 -7.84
CA LEU A 83 -21.05 3.26 -6.68
C LEU A 83 -22.15 2.83 -5.69
N PHE A 84 -23.36 2.54 -6.18
CA PHE A 84 -24.46 2.07 -5.32
C PHE A 84 -24.24 0.66 -4.80
N LEU A 85 -23.75 -0.26 -5.65
CA LEU A 85 -23.49 -1.65 -5.26
C LEU A 85 -22.47 -1.70 -4.11
N CYS A 86 -21.39 -0.93 -4.18
CA CYS A 86 -20.34 -0.92 -3.17
C CYS A 86 -20.69 -0.12 -1.91
N ALA A 87 -21.69 0.76 -1.96
CA ALA A 87 -22.20 1.44 -0.77
C ALA A 87 -22.94 0.45 0.18
N ILE A 88 -23.62 -0.56 -0.35
CA ILE A 88 -24.36 -1.54 0.45
C ILE A 88 -23.45 -2.24 1.49
N PRO A 89 -22.36 -2.90 1.10
CA PRO A 89 -21.48 -3.54 2.07
C PRO A 89 -20.82 -2.56 3.05
N LEU A 90 -20.61 -1.29 2.69
CA LEU A 90 -20.13 -0.27 3.63
C LEU A 90 -21.17 0.05 4.70
N PHE A 91 -22.48 0.11 4.37
CA PHE A 91 -23.53 0.26 5.37
C PHE A 91 -23.72 -0.98 6.23
N LEU A 92 -23.36 -2.17 5.74
CA LEU A 92 -23.43 -3.41 6.49
C LEU A 92 -22.18 -3.67 7.34
N LEU A 93 -21.05 -3.04 7.04
CA LEU A 93 -19.78 -3.26 7.75
C LEU A 93 -19.86 -3.02 9.27
N PRO A 94 -20.62 -2.04 9.79
CA PRO A 94 -20.85 -1.84 11.22
C PRO A 94 -21.45 -3.03 11.98
N PHE A 95 -22.04 -3.98 11.29
CA PHE A 95 -22.66 -5.18 11.86
C PHE A 95 -21.78 -6.43 11.73
N ALA A 96 -20.52 -6.25 11.29
CA ALA A 96 -19.57 -7.34 11.14
C ALA A 96 -18.87 -7.62 12.49
N ASP A 97 -19.23 -8.74 13.15
CA ASP A 97 -18.70 -9.14 14.45
C ASP A 97 -17.56 -10.18 14.34
N THR A 98 -17.36 -10.76 13.17
CA THR A 98 -16.34 -11.80 12.92
C THR A 98 -15.38 -11.41 11.81
N PHE A 99 -14.17 -11.99 11.84
CA PHE A 99 -13.21 -11.85 10.74
C PHE A 99 -13.85 -12.21 9.38
N CYS A 100 -14.59 -13.30 9.31
CA CYS A 100 -15.20 -13.77 8.07
C CYS A 100 -16.23 -12.77 7.52
N SER A 101 -17.13 -12.26 8.36
CA SER A 101 -18.14 -11.26 7.95
C SER A 101 -17.47 -9.96 7.48
N PHE A 102 -16.44 -9.50 8.21
CA PHE A 102 -15.68 -8.32 7.83
C PHE A 102 -14.93 -8.52 6.51
N ALA A 103 -14.32 -9.69 6.31
CA ALA A 103 -13.62 -10.05 5.07
C ALA A 103 -14.54 -10.13 3.86
N VAL A 104 -15.73 -10.74 4.01
CA VAL A 104 -16.73 -10.82 2.93
C VAL A 104 -17.23 -9.43 2.55
N LEU A 105 -17.58 -8.59 3.51
CA LEU A 105 -18.01 -7.21 3.23
C LEU A 105 -16.87 -6.39 2.62
N SER A 106 -15.64 -6.59 3.07
CA SER A 106 -14.44 -5.98 2.48
C SER A 106 -14.21 -6.40 1.03
N PHE A 107 -14.45 -7.67 0.71
CA PHE A 107 -14.41 -8.17 -0.67
C PHE A 107 -15.46 -7.50 -1.55
N LEU A 108 -16.70 -7.36 -1.04
CA LEU A 108 -17.80 -6.77 -1.78
C LEU A 108 -17.61 -5.28 -2.04
N PHE A 109 -17.25 -4.47 -1.03
CA PHE A 109 -16.98 -3.06 -1.30
C PHE A 109 -15.67 -2.85 -2.08
N GLY A 110 -14.73 -3.78 -1.99
CA GLY A 110 -13.48 -3.76 -2.75
C GLY A 110 -13.68 -3.76 -4.27
N LEU A 111 -14.83 -4.24 -4.77
CA LEU A 111 -15.22 -4.14 -6.18
C LEU A 111 -15.17 -2.69 -6.70
N ILE A 112 -15.26 -1.69 -5.82
CA ILE A 112 -15.11 -0.28 -6.18
C ILE A 112 -13.75 0.03 -6.86
N GLY A 113 -12.72 -0.79 -6.62
CA GLY A 113 -11.42 -0.69 -7.29
C GLY A 113 -11.48 -0.90 -8.81
N THR A 114 -12.57 -1.52 -9.33
CA THR A 114 -12.82 -1.64 -10.76
C THR A 114 -13.21 -0.32 -11.41
N SER A 115 -13.55 0.72 -10.63
CA SER A 115 -13.83 2.08 -11.09
C SER A 115 -12.72 2.65 -11.98
N PHE A 116 -11.48 2.20 -11.80
CA PHE A 116 -10.38 2.57 -12.67
C PHE A 116 -10.60 2.12 -14.12
N SER A 117 -11.00 0.87 -14.35
CA SER A 117 -11.27 0.35 -15.69
C SER A 117 -12.50 1.03 -16.32
N VAL A 118 -13.55 1.24 -15.53
CA VAL A 118 -14.75 1.98 -15.96
C VAL A 118 -14.37 3.38 -16.41
N GLY A 119 -13.61 4.09 -15.59
CA GLY A 119 -13.26 5.47 -15.84
C GLY A 119 -12.31 5.65 -17.02
N ILE A 120 -11.37 4.72 -17.24
CA ILE A 120 -10.52 4.71 -18.45
C ILE A 120 -11.38 4.56 -19.71
N GLY A 121 -12.22 3.52 -19.76
CA GLY A 121 -13.12 3.26 -20.88
C GLY A 121 -14.03 4.46 -21.16
N TYR A 122 -14.66 4.98 -20.10
CA TYR A 122 -15.57 6.10 -20.20
C TYR A 122 -14.88 7.40 -20.63
N THR A 123 -13.70 7.72 -20.10
CA THR A 123 -12.93 8.91 -20.53
C THR A 123 -12.52 8.79 -22.00
N SER A 124 -12.09 7.60 -22.45
CA SER A 124 -11.59 7.39 -23.80
C SER A 124 -12.62 7.66 -24.89
N VAL A 125 -13.91 7.41 -24.63
CA VAL A 125 -14.98 7.65 -25.64
C VAL A 125 -15.38 9.12 -25.75
N TRP A 126 -14.97 9.99 -24.80
CA TRP A 126 -15.27 11.43 -24.81
C TRP A 126 -14.18 12.27 -25.44
N TYR A 127 -12.97 11.73 -25.65
CA TYR A 127 -11.84 12.47 -26.20
C TYR A 127 -11.29 11.84 -27.46
N PRO A 128 -10.90 12.63 -28.45
CA PRO A 128 -10.20 12.13 -29.64
C PRO A 128 -8.80 11.64 -29.26
N GLN A 129 -8.25 10.75 -30.07
CA GLN A 129 -7.01 10.00 -29.76
C GLN A 129 -5.82 10.90 -29.39
N ASN A 130 -5.70 12.08 -29.99
CA ASN A 130 -4.63 13.05 -29.69
C ASN A 130 -4.78 13.74 -28.33
N TRP A 131 -5.98 13.69 -27.68
CA TRP A 131 -6.26 14.27 -26.36
C TRP A 131 -6.44 13.23 -25.28
N GLN A 132 -6.59 11.95 -25.63
CA GLN A 132 -6.84 10.87 -24.67
C GLN A 132 -5.75 10.75 -23.61
N GLY A 133 -4.47 10.91 -23.98
CA GLY A 133 -3.36 10.82 -23.02
C GLY A 133 -3.48 11.86 -21.89
N ARG A 134 -3.80 13.12 -22.23
CA ARG A 134 -4.01 14.19 -21.27
C ARG A 134 -5.25 13.93 -20.39
N ALA A 135 -6.36 13.53 -21.01
CA ALA A 135 -7.61 13.25 -20.32
C ALA A 135 -7.45 12.06 -19.34
N LEU A 136 -6.80 10.98 -19.76
CA LEU A 136 -6.50 9.82 -18.91
C LEU A 136 -5.49 10.16 -17.80
N GLY A 137 -4.56 11.09 -18.06
CA GLY A 137 -3.65 11.62 -17.04
C GLY A 137 -4.42 12.36 -15.94
N ILE A 138 -5.35 13.25 -16.31
CA ILE A 138 -6.21 13.99 -15.37
C ILE A 138 -7.11 13.02 -14.60
N PHE A 139 -7.77 12.08 -15.29
CA PHE A 139 -8.57 11.04 -14.65
C PHE A 139 -7.73 10.25 -13.62
N GLY A 140 -6.52 9.89 -13.99
CA GLY A 140 -5.61 9.13 -13.12
C GLY A 140 -5.14 9.87 -11.86
N MET A 141 -5.30 11.21 -11.78
CA MET A 141 -5.06 11.98 -10.55
C MET A 141 -6.02 11.57 -9.44
N GLY A 142 -7.16 10.95 -9.75
CA GLY A 142 -8.08 10.39 -8.76
C GLY A 142 -7.46 9.35 -7.81
N ASN A 143 -6.28 8.79 -8.14
CA ASN A 143 -5.50 8.00 -7.18
C ASN A 143 -5.15 8.76 -5.88
N ALA A 144 -5.22 10.11 -5.88
CA ALA A 144 -5.08 10.92 -4.68
C ALA A 144 -6.19 10.66 -3.64
N GLY A 145 -7.25 9.91 -4.00
CA GLY A 145 -8.26 9.43 -3.06
C GLY A 145 -7.68 8.66 -1.87
N ALA A 146 -6.59 7.91 -2.06
CA ALA A 146 -5.89 7.27 -0.93
C ALA A 146 -5.38 8.30 0.09
N ALA A 147 -4.85 9.44 -0.39
CA ALA A 147 -4.41 10.52 0.48
C ALA A 147 -5.58 11.15 1.27
N ILE A 148 -6.75 11.24 0.67
CA ILE A 148 -7.95 11.73 1.35
C ILE A 148 -8.29 10.82 2.52
N THR A 149 -8.29 9.49 2.32
CA THR A 149 -8.57 8.53 3.38
C THR A 149 -7.52 8.59 4.49
N THR A 150 -6.22 8.54 4.15
CA THR A 150 -5.16 8.55 5.16
C THR A 150 -5.08 9.86 5.94
N PHE A 151 -5.53 10.98 5.36
CA PHE A 151 -5.56 12.28 6.02
C PHE A 151 -6.82 12.49 6.88
N ILE A 152 -8.01 12.19 6.33
CA ILE A 152 -9.28 12.53 6.95
C ILE A 152 -9.77 11.43 7.91
N ALA A 153 -9.67 10.15 7.52
CA ALA A 153 -10.27 9.06 8.28
C ALA A 153 -9.72 8.90 9.71
N PRO A 154 -8.41 9.08 9.99
CA PRO A 154 -7.89 9.05 11.37
C PRO A 154 -8.54 10.10 12.28
N THR A 155 -8.74 11.32 11.78
CA THR A 155 -9.37 12.41 12.54
C THR A 155 -10.84 12.10 12.78
N LEU A 156 -11.58 11.66 11.75
CA LEU A 156 -12.98 11.27 11.88
C LEU A 156 -13.17 10.12 12.88
N LEU A 157 -12.31 9.08 12.83
CA LEU A 157 -12.37 7.97 13.76
C LEU A 157 -12.18 8.43 15.21
N ASN A 158 -11.19 9.29 15.44
CA ASN A 158 -10.96 9.84 16.76
C ASN A 158 -12.16 10.68 17.24
N ASP A 159 -12.73 11.50 16.36
CA ASP A 159 -13.88 12.36 16.72
C ASP A 159 -15.14 11.53 17.00
N PHE A 160 -15.45 10.55 16.16
CA PHE A 160 -16.59 9.65 16.39
C PHE A 160 -16.42 8.81 17.66
N SER A 161 -15.20 8.40 17.98
CA SER A 161 -14.91 7.57 19.15
C SER A 161 -14.76 8.36 20.45
N LYS A 162 -14.81 9.70 20.45
CA LYS A 162 -14.79 10.52 21.67
C LYS A 162 -16.01 10.26 22.56
N ASN A 163 -17.18 10.14 21.93
CA ASN A 163 -18.45 9.95 22.65
C ASN A 163 -18.80 8.48 22.83
N ASP A 164 -18.32 7.63 21.95
CA ASP A 164 -18.53 6.19 21.96
C ASP A 164 -17.24 5.46 21.59
N PRO A 165 -16.38 5.11 22.57
CA PRO A 165 -15.09 4.46 22.30
C PRO A 165 -15.19 3.08 21.65
N THR A 166 -16.32 2.36 21.86
CA THR A 166 -16.53 1.00 21.36
C THR A 166 -17.15 0.97 19.95
N ASP A 167 -18.18 1.78 19.73
CA ASP A 167 -19.00 1.70 18.52
C ASP A 167 -18.86 2.92 17.59
N GLY A 168 -18.20 3.99 18.04
CA GLY A 168 -18.00 5.21 17.23
C GLY A 168 -17.35 4.98 15.87
N TRP A 169 -16.49 3.97 15.74
CA TRP A 169 -15.86 3.58 14.48
C TRP A 169 -16.87 3.22 13.37
N LYS A 170 -18.05 2.73 13.75
CA LYS A 170 -19.12 2.32 12.83
C LYS A 170 -19.60 3.45 11.94
N MET A 171 -19.45 4.70 12.40
CA MET A 171 -19.82 5.89 11.62
C MET A 171 -18.91 6.13 10.41
N LEU A 172 -17.67 5.65 10.43
CA LEU A 172 -16.75 5.87 9.31
C LEU A 172 -17.20 5.14 8.03
N PRO A 173 -17.43 3.81 8.01
CA PRO A 173 -17.92 3.12 6.81
C PRO A 173 -19.30 3.65 6.37
N ILE A 174 -20.18 4.02 7.29
CA ILE A 174 -21.47 4.66 6.96
C ILE A 174 -21.24 5.98 6.21
N THR A 175 -20.34 6.82 6.69
CA THR A 175 -20.00 8.10 6.04
C THR A 175 -19.46 7.86 4.62
N TYR A 176 -18.56 6.89 4.43
CA TYR A 176 -18.03 6.54 3.12
C TYR A 176 -19.13 5.99 2.19
N GLY A 177 -20.02 5.14 2.71
CA GLY A 177 -21.18 4.65 1.98
C GLY A 177 -22.12 5.77 1.54
N ALA A 178 -22.40 6.73 2.42
CA ALA A 178 -23.23 7.90 2.12
C ALA A 178 -22.59 8.80 1.04
N VAL A 179 -21.26 9.00 1.10
CA VAL A 179 -20.51 9.75 0.08
C VAL A 179 -20.57 9.02 -1.28
N LEU A 180 -20.43 7.67 -1.31
CA LEU A 180 -20.60 6.91 -2.55
C LEU A 180 -21.99 7.09 -3.16
N VAL A 181 -23.04 7.02 -2.33
CA VAL A 181 -24.41 7.23 -2.79
C VAL A 181 -24.58 8.65 -3.33
N ALA A 182 -24.09 9.67 -2.62
CA ALA A 182 -24.17 11.06 -3.06
C ALA A 182 -23.47 11.29 -4.41
N ILE A 183 -22.27 10.76 -4.58
CA ILE A 183 -21.53 10.82 -5.87
C ILE A 183 -22.27 10.01 -6.95
N GLY A 184 -22.85 8.86 -6.61
CA GLY A 184 -23.66 8.04 -7.55
C GLY A 184 -24.87 8.82 -8.07
N VAL A 185 -25.59 9.52 -7.19
CA VAL A 185 -26.72 10.39 -7.56
C VAL A 185 -26.25 11.56 -8.45
N LEU A 186 -25.18 12.25 -8.07
CA LEU A 186 -24.60 13.31 -8.90
C LEU A 186 -24.19 12.79 -10.28
N PHE A 187 -23.63 11.59 -10.34
CA PHE A 187 -23.20 10.97 -11.59
C PHE A 187 -24.39 10.62 -12.48
N ILE A 188 -25.48 10.08 -11.91
CA ILE A 188 -26.73 9.81 -12.66
C ILE A 188 -27.33 11.10 -13.23
N ILE A 189 -27.37 12.16 -12.43
CA ILE A 189 -28.01 13.42 -12.85
C ILE A 189 -27.19 14.12 -13.93
N PHE A 190 -25.90 14.26 -13.73
CA PHE A 190 -25.05 15.15 -14.52
C PHE A 190 -24.22 14.47 -15.60
N ALA A 191 -23.98 13.16 -15.54
CA ALA A 191 -23.22 12.45 -16.56
C ALA A 191 -24.12 12.04 -17.73
N LYS A 192 -23.55 11.97 -18.92
CA LYS A 192 -24.21 11.45 -20.13
C LYS A 192 -23.61 10.11 -20.52
N ASN A 193 -24.47 9.16 -20.90
CA ASN A 193 -23.97 7.87 -21.35
C ASN A 193 -23.43 7.95 -22.78
N LYS A 194 -22.25 7.37 -22.99
CA LYS A 194 -21.64 7.23 -24.31
C LYS A 194 -20.94 5.89 -24.37
N LYS A 195 -21.14 5.17 -25.47
CA LYS A 195 -20.55 3.85 -25.72
C LYS A 195 -19.45 4.00 -26.76
N PRO A 196 -18.43 3.11 -26.78
CA PRO A 196 -17.51 3.01 -27.90
C PRO A 196 -18.26 2.79 -29.22
N GLN A 197 -17.78 3.38 -30.30
CA GLN A 197 -18.31 3.13 -31.65
C GLN A 197 -17.64 1.85 -32.19
N GLY A 198 -18.44 0.89 -32.62
CA GLY A 198 -18.00 -0.37 -33.21
C GLY A 198 -18.67 -1.58 -32.56
N ASP A 199 -18.59 -2.72 -33.23
CA ASP A 199 -19.09 -4.00 -32.70
C ASP A 199 -18.32 -4.42 -31.46
N THR A 200 -19.04 -4.96 -30.48
CA THR A 200 -18.43 -5.54 -29.29
C THR A 200 -17.53 -6.69 -29.72
N LYS A 201 -16.22 -6.52 -29.59
CA LYS A 201 -15.24 -7.57 -29.91
C LYS A 201 -15.57 -8.83 -29.13
N ASN A 202 -15.50 -9.99 -29.79
CA ASN A 202 -15.67 -11.27 -29.13
C ASN A 202 -14.63 -11.45 -28.02
N LEU A 203 -14.97 -12.10 -26.92
CA LEU A 203 -14.09 -12.33 -25.76
C LEU A 203 -12.72 -12.89 -26.17
N LYS A 204 -12.69 -13.80 -27.14
CA LYS A 204 -11.43 -14.34 -27.69
C LYS A 204 -10.53 -13.25 -28.31
N ALA A 205 -11.13 -12.30 -29.04
CA ALA A 205 -10.39 -11.19 -29.63
C ALA A 205 -9.88 -10.21 -28.55
N LEU A 206 -10.67 -9.98 -27.51
CA LEU A 206 -10.28 -9.16 -26.35
C LEU A 206 -9.10 -9.77 -25.57
N LEU A 207 -8.99 -11.09 -25.50
CA LEU A 207 -7.90 -11.78 -24.79
C LEU A 207 -6.65 -12.03 -25.66
N THR A 208 -6.69 -11.76 -26.96
CA THR A 208 -5.56 -11.96 -27.88
C THR A 208 -4.27 -11.24 -27.44
N PRO A 209 -4.30 -9.98 -26.95
CA PRO A 209 -3.08 -9.28 -26.53
C PRO A 209 -2.33 -9.98 -25.37
N LEU A 210 -2.99 -10.81 -24.56
CA LEU A 210 -2.34 -11.60 -23.49
C LEU A 210 -1.29 -12.58 -24.04
N LYS A 211 -1.34 -12.94 -25.33
CA LYS A 211 -0.31 -13.76 -25.96
C LYS A 211 1.00 -12.99 -26.21
N SER A 212 0.98 -11.68 -26.12
CA SER A 212 2.14 -10.83 -26.34
C SER A 212 2.98 -10.69 -25.07
N ALA A 213 4.25 -11.07 -25.10
CA ALA A 213 5.20 -10.88 -24.01
C ALA A 213 5.35 -9.39 -23.59
N ARG A 214 5.06 -8.45 -24.52
CA ARG A 214 5.09 -7.01 -24.22
C ARG A 214 4.00 -6.60 -23.25
N VAL A 215 2.81 -7.18 -23.34
CA VAL A 215 1.69 -6.91 -22.40
C VAL A 215 2.08 -7.34 -21.01
N TRP A 216 2.65 -8.52 -20.84
CA TRP A 216 3.14 -9.02 -19.55
C TRP A 216 4.26 -8.14 -18.97
N ARG A 217 5.16 -7.64 -19.83
CA ARG A 217 6.22 -6.70 -19.41
C ARG A 217 5.62 -5.39 -18.91
N PHE A 218 4.63 -4.83 -19.61
CA PHE A 218 3.95 -3.61 -19.17
C PHE A 218 3.15 -3.85 -17.90
N GLY A 219 2.51 -5.03 -17.77
CA GLY A 219 1.88 -5.47 -16.53
C GLY A 219 2.88 -5.53 -15.35
N ALA A 220 4.07 -6.10 -15.56
CA ALA A 220 5.12 -6.13 -14.54
C ALA A 220 5.61 -4.72 -14.16
N TYR A 221 5.75 -3.80 -15.11
CA TYR A 221 6.06 -2.41 -14.81
C TYR A 221 4.95 -1.74 -14.00
N TYR A 222 3.69 -1.99 -14.37
CA TYR A 222 2.55 -1.41 -13.65
C TYR A 222 2.34 -2.04 -12.28
N PHE A 223 2.62 -3.34 -12.15
CA PHE A 223 2.67 -4.01 -10.84
C PHE A 223 3.62 -3.30 -9.88
N LEU A 224 4.83 -2.93 -10.33
CA LEU A 224 5.76 -2.17 -9.50
C LEU A 224 5.22 -0.77 -9.18
N VAL A 225 4.92 0.04 -10.19
CA VAL A 225 4.61 1.47 -9.96
C VAL A 225 3.21 1.72 -9.42
N PHE A 226 2.26 0.81 -9.61
CA PHE A 226 0.90 0.93 -9.11
C PHE A 226 0.58 -0.09 -8.02
N GLY A 227 0.90 -1.36 -8.21
CA GLY A 227 0.66 -2.40 -7.21
C GLY A 227 1.40 -2.10 -5.91
N CYS A 228 2.72 -1.83 -5.98
CA CYS A 228 3.48 -1.42 -4.79
C CYS A 228 2.99 -0.09 -4.20
N PHE A 229 2.58 0.87 -5.03
CA PHE A 229 2.00 2.12 -4.54
C PHE A 229 0.72 1.88 -3.71
N VAL A 230 -0.16 1.01 -4.17
CA VAL A 230 -1.39 0.65 -3.43
C VAL A 230 -1.03 -0.11 -2.15
N ALA A 231 -0.09 -1.05 -2.20
CA ALA A 231 0.39 -1.76 -1.02
C ALA A 231 0.94 -0.79 0.04
N TYR A 232 1.81 0.13 -0.35
CA TYR A 232 2.33 1.16 0.57
C TYR A 232 1.21 2.05 1.11
N SER A 233 0.26 2.47 0.28
CA SER A 233 -0.90 3.27 0.75
C SER A 233 -1.70 2.57 1.85
N GLN A 234 -1.71 1.24 1.88
CA GLN A 234 -2.39 0.45 2.91
C GLN A 234 -1.51 0.19 4.14
N TRP A 235 -0.20 -0.03 3.95
CA TRP A 235 0.68 -0.49 5.00
C TRP A 235 1.50 0.61 5.68
N LEU A 236 1.61 1.80 5.10
CA LEU A 236 2.40 2.88 5.70
C LEU A 236 1.85 3.34 7.05
N LEU A 237 0.54 3.49 7.19
CA LEU A 237 -0.08 3.89 8.45
C LEU A 237 0.23 2.88 9.57
N PRO A 238 -0.10 1.57 9.44
CA PRO A 238 0.27 0.60 10.47
C PRO A 238 1.78 0.52 10.69
N ASN A 239 2.60 0.70 9.65
CA ASN A 239 4.06 0.73 9.81
C ASN A 239 4.53 1.91 10.68
N PHE A 240 4.01 3.12 10.44
CA PHE A 240 4.36 4.28 11.27
C PHE A 240 3.92 4.11 12.72
N MET A 241 2.76 3.52 12.96
CA MET A 241 2.27 3.26 14.32
C MET A 241 3.11 2.18 15.03
N ASN A 242 3.35 1.05 14.37
CA ASN A 242 4.00 -0.10 15.01
C ASN A 242 5.53 0.04 15.11
N VAL A 243 6.17 0.71 14.15
CA VAL A 243 7.64 0.82 14.09
C VAL A 243 8.14 2.11 14.72
N TYR A 244 7.44 3.22 14.48
CA TYR A 244 7.85 4.55 14.95
C TYR A 244 6.97 5.08 16.09
N HIS A 245 6.01 4.28 16.56
CA HIS A 245 5.11 4.62 17.69
C HIS A 245 4.39 5.96 17.49
N THR A 246 4.06 6.31 16.26
CA THR A 246 3.31 7.53 15.97
C THR A 246 1.83 7.36 16.34
N SER A 247 1.15 8.47 16.63
CA SER A 247 -0.31 8.44 16.74
C SER A 247 -0.96 8.12 15.39
N LEU A 248 -2.20 7.62 15.42
CA LEU A 248 -2.98 7.31 14.22
C LEU A 248 -3.05 8.52 13.25
N VAL A 249 -3.27 9.73 13.78
CA VAL A 249 -3.35 10.96 12.99
C VAL A 249 -2.00 11.30 12.34
N MET A 250 -0.90 11.23 13.11
CA MET A 250 0.43 11.53 12.60
C MET A 250 0.88 10.50 11.56
N GLY A 251 0.67 9.21 11.81
CA GLY A 251 0.91 8.14 10.84
C GLY A 251 0.10 8.32 9.55
N GLY A 252 -1.17 8.74 9.68
CA GLY A 252 -2.03 9.10 8.54
C GLY A 252 -1.50 10.28 7.74
N MET A 253 -0.99 11.33 8.41
CA MET A 253 -0.33 12.47 7.74
C MET A 253 0.90 12.04 6.95
N PHE A 254 1.77 11.20 7.51
CA PHE A 254 2.94 10.68 6.80
C PHE A 254 2.57 9.77 5.61
N ALA A 255 1.57 8.93 5.76
CA ALA A 255 1.03 8.14 4.65
C ALA A 255 0.43 9.03 3.55
N THR A 256 -0.13 10.17 3.92
CA THR A 256 -0.65 11.19 2.98
C THR A 256 0.49 11.85 2.20
N LEU A 257 1.63 12.15 2.84
CA LEU A 257 2.81 12.70 2.17
C LEU A 257 3.38 11.76 1.09
N PHE A 258 3.16 10.46 1.21
CA PHE A 258 3.46 9.49 0.15
C PHE A 258 2.41 9.49 -0.96
N SER A 259 1.15 9.34 -0.58
CA SER A 259 0.07 9.02 -1.52
C SER A 259 -0.40 10.22 -2.33
N LEU A 260 -0.39 11.44 -1.75
CA LEU A 260 -0.83 12.66 -2.43
C LEU A 260 0.13 13.05 -3.58
N PRO A 261 1.43 13.26 -3.36
CA PRO A 261 2.35 13.55 -4.46
C PRO A 261 2.38 12.41 -5.49
N GLY A 262 2.43 11.15 -5.05
CA GLY A 262 2.43 9.99 -5.93
C GLY A 262 1.14 9.81 -6.76
N GLY A 263 0.02 10.37 -6.30
CA GLY A 263 -1.22 10.44 -7.07
C GLY A 263 -1.21 11.57 -8.10
N VAL A 264 -0.83 12.77 -7.69
CA VAL A 264 -0.94 14.01 -8.50
C VAL A 264 0.17 14.12 -9.55
N ILE A 265 1.41 13.74 -9.22
CA ILE A 265 2.60 13.87 -10.09
C ILE A 265 2.48 13.09 -11.41
N ARG A 266 1.47 12.23 -11.53
CA ARG A 266 1.22 11.44 -12.74
C ARG A 266 1.09 12.31 -14.00
N ALA A 267 0.49 13.49 -13.89
CA ALA A 267 0.39 14.43 -15.02
C ALA A 267 1.79 14.88 -15.50
N PHE A 268 2.71 15.17 -14.56
CA PHE A 268 4.08 15.51 -14.87
C PHE A 268 4.86 14.32 -15.48
N GLY A 269 4.59 13.09 -15.00
CA GLY A 269 5.14 11.87 -15.59
C GLY A 269 4.75 11.68 -17.06
N GLY A 270 3.52 12.07 -17.42
CA GLY A 270 3.08 12.11 -18.82
C GLY A 270 3.90 13.09 -19.67
N TYR A 271 4.09 14.31 -19.18
CA TYR A 271 4.93 15.31 -19.84
C TYR A 271 6.38 14.85 -20.02
N LEU A 272 6.99 14.26 -18.99
CA LEU A 272 8.34 13.69 -19.10
C LEU A 272 8.41 12.59 -20.15
N SER A 273 7.40 11.72 -20.19
CA SER A 273 7.33 10.61 -21.15
C SER A 273 7.15 11.11 -22.60
N ASP A 274 6.43 12.21 -22.80
CA ASP A 274 6.31 12.86 -24.10
C ASP A 274 7.64 13.51 -24.55
N LYS A 275 8.36 14.13 -23.62
CA LYS A 275 9.61 14.85 -23.91
C LYS A 275 10.82 13.94 -24.09
N PHE A 276 10.98 12.92 -23.26
CA PHE A 276 12.19 12.08 -23.22
C PHE A 276 11.97 10.66 -23.73
N GLY A 277 10.70 10.29 -24.00
CA GLY A 277 10.29 8.94 -24.37
C GLY A 277 9.98 8.07 -23.14
N ALA A 278 8.89 7.33 -23.20
CA ALA A 278 8.39 6.51 -22.11
C ALA A 278 9.41 5.48 -21.60
N ARG A 279 10.23 4.91 -22.50
CA ARG A 279 11.26 3.93 -22.15
C ARG A 279 12.36 4.50 -21.26
N LYS A 280 12.87 5.71 -21.55
CA LYS A 280 13.91 6.36 -20.74
C LYS A 280 13.36 6.73 -19.37
N VAL A 281 12.13 7.27 -19.31
CA VAL A 281 11.46 7.59 -18.05
C VAL A 281 11.28 6.35 -17.18
N MET A 282 10.89 5.21 -17.78
CA MET A 282 10.80 3.94 -17.03
C MET A 282 12.15 3.48 -16.47
N TYR A 283 13.26 3.65 -17.19
CA TYR A 283 14.58 3.33 -16.62
C TYR A 283 14.93 4.21 -15.43
N TRP A 284 14.60 5.51 -15.46
CA TRP A 284 14.79 6.39 -14.31
C TRP A 284 13.93 5.96 -13.12
N VAL A 285 12.65 5.63 -13.37
CA VAL A 285 11.72 5.15 -12.33
C VAL A 285 12.19 3.83 -11.72
N LEU A 286 12.58 2.86 -12.55
CA LEU A 286 13.05 1.56 -12.06
C LEU A 286 14.36 1.71 -11.28
N GLY A 287 15.33 2.49 -11.80
CA GLY A 287 16.61 2.74 -11.15
C GLY A 287 16.46 3.47 -9.81
N SER A 288 15.67 4.57 -9.79
CA SER A 288 15.38 5.28 -8.53
C SER A 288 14.63 4.42 -7.52
N SER A 289 13.65 3.62 -7.99
CA SER A 289 12.92 2.69 -7.12
C SER A 289 13.85 1.65 -6.49
N MET A 290 14.78 1.10 -7.26
CA MET A 290 15.76 0.12 -6.75
C MET A 290 16.64 0.75 -5.67
N VAL A 291 17.21 1.94 -5.91
CA VAL A 291 18.05 2.63 -4.94
C VAL A 291 17.28 3.01 -3.68
N ILE A 292 16.09 3.61 -3.84
CA ILE A 292 15.30 4.05 -2.69
C ILE A 292 14.79 2.83 -1.90
N SER A 293 14.36 1.75 -2.57
CA SER A 293 13.94 0.52 -1.88
C SER A 293 15.09 -0.12 -1.11
N PHE A 294 16.30 -0.10 -1.66
CA PHE A 294 17.50 -0.55 -0.96
C PHE A 294 17.75 0.30 0.29
N LEU A 295 17.67 1.63 0.18
CA LEU A 295 17.83 2.53 1.34
C LEU A 295 16.71 2.33 2.38
N LEU A 296 15.49 1.99 1.96
CA LEU A 296 14.36 1.68 2.86
C LEU A 296 14.52 0.36 3.63
N MET A 297 15.49 -0.49 3.28
CA MET A 297 15.79 -1.72 4.05
C MET A 297 16.49 -1.42 5.39
N PHE A 298 17.17 -0.29 5.50
CA PHE A 298 18.01 0.03 6.66
C PHE A 298 17.33 0.71 7.87
N PRO A 299 16.10 1.22 7.81
CA PRO A 299 15.54 2.04 8.89
C PRO A 299 15.41 1.37 10.25
N LYS A 300 15.22 0.05 10.33
CA LYS A 300 15.26 -0.73 11.58
C LYS A 300 15.78 -2.12 11.26
N MET A 301 17.07 -2.32 11.39
CA MET A 301 17.68 -3.63 11.20
C MET A 301 18.47 -4.01 12.44
N GLU A 302 18.21 -5.21 12.95
CA GLU A 302 18.99 -5.82 14.01
C GLU A 302 19.84 -6.95 13.41
N ILE A 303 21.15 -6.81 13.52
CA ILE A 303 22.09 -7.82 13.08
C ILE A 303 22.72 -8.48 14.30
N PHE A 304 22.60 -9.79 14.41
CA PHE A 304 23.29 -10.57 15.43
C PHE A 304 24.53 -11.21 14.83
N THR A 305 25.67 -11.00 15.46
CA THR A 305 26.94 -11.60 15.09
C THR A 305 27.57 -12.26 16.32
N SER A 306 28.49 -13.17 16.10
CA SER A 306 29.27 -13.76 17.20
C SER A 306 30.11 -12.67 17.86
N GLY A 307 30.05 -12.61 19.20
CA GLY A 307 30.85 -11.74 20.03
C GLY A 307 31.92 -12.53 20.79
N PRO A 308 32.75 -11.84 21.59
CA PRO A 308 33.76 -12.49 22.44
C PRO A 308 33.08 -13.36 23.49
N GLY A 309 33.25 -14.67 23.38
CA GLY A 309 32.78 -15.66 24.32
C GLY A 309 33.74 -15.83 25.49
N VAL A 310 33.32 -16.57 26.54
CA VAL A 310 34.12 -16.94 27.69
C VAL A 310 34.45 -18.43 27.61
N MET A 311 35.74 -18.77 27.68
CA MET A 311 36.20 -20.15 27.66
C MET A 311 36.77 -20.55 29.02
N ALA A 312 36.69 -21.84 29.35
CA ALA A 312 37.26 -22.40 30.55
C ALA A 312 38.81 -22.34 30.52
N ASN A 313 39.42 -21.75 31.52
CA ASN A 313 40.88 -21.75 31.68
C ASN A 313 41.41 -23.09 32.13
N ASN A 314 40.63 -23.85 32.90
CA ASN A 314 40.98 -25.15 33.46
C ASN A 314 39.79 -26.10 33.27
N SER A 315 40.07 -27.43 33.29
CA SER A 315 39.03 -28.45 33.38
C SER A 315 38.45 -28.49 34.79
N GLY A 316 37.15 -28.76 34.92
CA GLY A 316 36.49 -28.81 36.23
C GLY A 316 34.98 -29.00 36.13
N VAL A 317 34.31 -28.84 37.27
CA VAL A 317 32.85 -28.91 37.34
C VAL A 317 32.28 -27.55 37.66
N VAL A 318 31.23 -27.15 36.99
CA VAL A 318 30.52 -25.91 37.23
C VAL A 318 29.75 -26.01 38.57
N THR A 319 30.14 -25.25 39.55
CA THR A 319 29.55 -25.29 40.90
C THR A 319 28.35 -24.36 41.09
N SER A 320 28.29 -23.27 40.42
CA SER A 320 27.11 -22.37 40.41
C SER A 320 27.01 -21.57 39.14
N VAL A 321 25.79 -21.25 38.73
CA VAL A 321 25.47 -20.40 37.58
C VAL A 321 24.52 -19.29 38.04
N THR A 322 24.93 -18.05 37.80
CA THR A 322 24.14 -16.84 38.09
C THR A 322 23.96 -15.99 36.85
N ALA A 323 23.05 -15.05 36.79
CA ALA A 323 22.83 -14.17 35.65
C ALA A 323 24.07 -13.33 35.27
N SER A 324 24.98 -13.08 36.22
CA SER A 324 26.16 -12.23 36.05
C SER A 324 27.50 -12.98 36.06
N GLY A 325 27.48 -14.30 36.22
CA GLY A 325 28.69 -15.10 36.24
C GLY A 325 28.46 -16.58 36.52
N LEU A 326 29.54 -17.35 36.47
CA LEU A 326 29.56 -18.78 36.83
C LEU A 326 30.84 -19.09 37.60
N VAL A 327 30.79 -20.08 38.44
CA VAL A 327 31.93 -20.57 39.21
C VAL A 327 32.34 -21.98 38.72
N LEU A 328 33.60 -22.11 38.34
CA LEU A 328 34.20 -23.38 37.92
C LEU A 328 35.34 -23.72 38.89
N ASN A 329 35.24 -24.74 39.69
CA ASN A 329 36.25 -25.16 40.69
C ASN A 329 36.80 -23.98 41.52
N ASN A 330 35.96 -23.18 42.14
CA ASN A 330 36.30 -21.97 42.90
C ASN A 330 36.88 -20.78 42.06
N ASN A 331 36.91 -20.86 40.76
CA ASN A 331 37.27 -19.72 39.91
C ASN A 331 36.01 -19.01 39.41
N ASP A 332 35.94 -17.71 39.62
CA ASP A 332 34.83 -16.90 39.21
C ASP A 332 35.03 -16.41 37.75
N TYR A 333 34.05 -16.69 36.90
CA TYR A 333 33.96 -16.16 35.53
C TYR A 333 32.85 -15.15 35.41
N LYS A 334 33.22 -13.88 35.26
CA LYS A 334 32.27 -12.80 35.07
C LYS A 334 31.67 -12.85 33.67
N ILE A 335 30.37 -12.81 33.59
CA ILE A 335 29.58 -12.82 32.36
C ILE A 335 28.94 -11.45 32.17
N LYS A 336 29.07 -10.88 30.96
CA LYS A 336 28.48 -9.61 30.64
C LYS A 336 26.99 -9.80 30.36
N PRO A 337 26.07 -9.27 31.22
CA PRO A 337 24.65 -9.45 31.03
C PRO A 337 24.15 -8.66 29.81
N LYS A 338 23.00 -9.06 29.25
CA LYS A 338 22.29 -8.32 28.22
C LYS A 338 21.78 -7.02 28.82
N VAL A 339 22.18 -5.90 28.22
CA VAL A 339 21.64 -4.58 28.53
C VAL A 339 20.80 -4.14 27.35
N ASP A 340 19.50 -3.97 27.56
CA ASP A 340 18.63 -3.41 26.56
C ASP A 340 18.87 -1.90 26.47
N VAL A 341 19.47 -1.49 25.35
CA VAL A 341 19.67 -0.07 25.04
C VAL A 341 18.49 0.37 24.17
N GLU A 342 17.67 1.27 24.71
CA GLU A 342 16.64 1.94 23.93
C GLU A 342 17.30 2.86 22.90
N LEU A 343 16.86 2.72 21.66
CA LEU A 343 17.29 3.58 20.57
C LEU A 343 16.56 4.91 20.67
N THR A 344 17.28 5.99 20.85
CA THR A 344 16.73 7.34 20.70
C THR A 344 16.65 7.72 19.22
N ASP A 345 15.59 8.43 18.81
CA ASP A 345 15.35 8.87 17.42
C ASP A 345 16.47 9.73 16.81
N ALA A 346 17.45 10.14 17.61
CA ALA A 346 18.58 10.94 17.20
C ALA A 346 19.82 10.12 16.76
N SER A 347 19.78 8.78 16.89
CA SER A 347 20.96 7.94 16.58
C SER A 347 21.04 7.65 15.07
N ILE A 348 21.83 8.43 14.36
CA ILE A 348 22.12 8.20 12.92
C ILE A 348 23.09 7.02 12.72
N LEU A 349 23.92 6.73 13.72
CA LEU A 349 24.91 5.66 13.67
C LEU A 349 24.40 4.39 14.34
N PRO A 350 24.82 3.20 13.86
CA PRO A 350 24.44 1.94 14.47
C PRO A 350 24.95 1.83 15.91
N ILE A 351 24.07 1.39 16.82
CA ILE A 351 24.46 1.10 18.20
C ILE A 351 24.88 -0.37 18.27
N LYS A 352 26.11 -0.59 18.76
CA LYS A 352 26.66 -1.92 18.96
C LYS A 352 26.61 -2.28 20.45
N THR A 353 25.83 -3.31 20.77
CA THR A 353 25.78 -3.89 22.12
C THR A 353 26.34 -5.32 22.08
N SER A 354 27.05 -5.72 23.13
CA SER A 354 27.55 -7.10 23.22
C SER A 354 27.33 -7.64 24.62
N TRP A 355 26.89 -8.87 24.70
CA TRP A 355 26.66 -9.62 25.94
C TRP A 355 27.11 -11.06 25.77
N GLN A 356 27.02 -11.82 26.85
CA GLN A 356 27.41 -13.22 26.88
C GLN A 356 26.25 -14.06 27.41
N GLU A 357 25.94 -15.16 26.75
CA GLU A 357 24.90 -16.10 27.11
C GLU A 357 25.55 -17.40 27.61
N ILE A 358 25.25 -17.80 28.84
CA ILE A 358 25.80 -19.02 29.46
C ILE A 358 25.27 -20.23 28.70
N VAL A 359 26.16 -21.13 28.29
CA VAL A 359 25.81 -22.35 27.56
C VAL A 359 25.99 -23.62 28.37
N VAL A 360 26.60 -23.52 29.55
CA VAL A 360 26.84 -24.64 30.49
C VAL A 360 25.81 -24.64 31.63
N LYS A 361 25.58 -25.82 32.19
CA LYS A 361 24.65 -25.99 33.32
C LYS A 361 25.40 -26.23 34.63
N GLU A 362 24.77 -26.02 35.78
CA GLU A 362 25.31 -26.43 37.06
C GLU A 362 25.57 -27.94 37.11
N ASN A 363 26.66 -28.29 37.78
CA ASN A 363 27.17 -29.67 37.85
C ASN A 363 27.63 -30.27 36.52
N GLN A 364 27.81 -29.47 35.46
CA GLN A 364 28.39 -29.95 34.22
C GLN A 364 29.91 -30.00 34.31
N ALA A 365 30.48 -31.15 33.92
CA ALA A 365 31.92 -31.27 33.73
C ALA A 365 32.33 -30.57 32.46
N VAL A 366 33.37 -29.75 32.51
CA VAL A 366 33.85 -28.88 31.44
C VAL A 366 35.35 -29.12 31.25
N SER A 367 35.79 -29.23 30.01
CA SER A 367 37.19 -29.35 29.65
C SER A 367 37.89 -27.97 29.49
N LYS A 368 39.21 -27.96 29.62
CA LYS A 368 40.01 -26.76 29.34
C LYS A 368 39.75 -26.25 27.92
N LYS A 369 39.51 -24.95 27.74
CA LYS A 369 39.15 -24.27 26.48
C LYS A 369 37.72 -24.60 25.97
N GLU A 370 36.89 -25.23 26.77
CA GLU A 370 35.46 -25.40 26.44
C GLU A 370 34.73 -24.10 26.63
N LEU A 371 33.70 -23.84 25.80
CA LEU A 371 32.94 -22.60 25.80
C LEU A 371 31.98 -22.58 27.01
N LEU A 372 32.18 -21.66 27.91
CA LEU A 372 31.33 -21.44 29.12
C LEU A 372 30.15 -20.51 28.79
N ALA A 373 30.44 -19.46 28.04
CA ALA A 373 29.43 -18.53 27.60
C ALA A 373 29.68 -18.06 26.16
N LYS A 374 28.63 -18.10 25.36
CA LYS A 374 28.63 -17.62 23.96
C LYS A 374 28.55 -16.10 23.93
N GLY A 375 29.48 -15.45 23.27
CA GLY A 375 29.38 -14.00 23.00
C GLY A 375 28.38 -13.72 21.89
N VAL A 376 27.49 -12.77 22.12
CA VAL A 376 26.55 -12.25 21.13
C VAL A 376 26.80 -10.76 20.98
N THR A 377 26.92 -10.29 19.76
CA THR A 377 27.00 -8.88 19.42
C THR A 377 25.77 -8.52 18.58
N GLN A 378 25.01 -7.56 19.07
CA GLN A 378 23.86 -7.00 18.38
C GLN A 378 24.24 -5.63 17.84
N ILE A 379 23.99 -5.42 16.57
CA ILE A 379 24.13 -4.12 15.90
C ILE A 379 22.71 -3.67 15.55
N LYS A 380 22.25 -2.60 16.21
CA LYS A 380 20.94 -1.99 15.95
C LYS A 380 21.14 -0.75 15.08
N PHE A 381 20.46 -0.73 13.95
CA PHE A 381 20.32 0.46 13.12
C PHE A 381 18.95 1.08 13.45
N ALA A 382 18.92 2.31 13.91
CA ALA A 382 17.71 3.12 14.00
C ALA A 382 17.80 4.20 12.94
N ALA A 383 16.98 4.12 11.90
CA ALA A 383 16.83 5.26 11.04
C ALA A 383 15.99 6.32 11.74
N ASN A 384 16.42 7.55 11.58
CA ASN A 384 15.58 8.70 11.87
C ASN A 384 14.28 8.57 11.07
N MET A 385 13.13 8.66 11.74
CA MET A 385 11.80 8.62 11.14
C MET A 385 11.68 9.57 9.92
N TRP A 386 12.29 10.75 10.01
CA TRP A 386 12.28 11.73 8.92
C TRP A 386 13.00 11.25 7.66
N VAL A 387 14.11 10.51 7.81
CA VAL A 387 14.80 9.87 6.66
C VAL A 387 13.87 8.86 6.00
N TYR A 388 13.16 8.05 6.80
CA TYR A 388 12.18 7.12 6.28
C TYR A 388 11.04 7.84 5.54
N VAL A 389 10.47 8.91 6.12
CA VAL A 389 9.43 9.73 5.49
C VAL A 389 9.91 10.30 4.16
N ILE A 390 11.11 10.88 4.11
CA ILE A 390 11.68 11.43 2.86
C ILE A 390 11.81 10.35 1.79
N LEU A 391 12.37 9.19 2.14
CA LEU A 391 12.53 8.08 1.19
C LEU A 391 11.18 7.57 0.68
N VAL A 392 10.20 7.46 1.56
CA VAL A 392 8.83 7.06 1.20
C VAL A 392 8.17 8.08 0.28
N VAL A 393 8.33 9.37 0.51
CA VAL A 393 7.84 10.43 -0.39
C VAL A 393 8.52 10.35 -1.76
N LEU A 394 9.83 10.19 -1.79
CA LEU A 394 10.60 10.10 -3.04
C LEU A 394 10.18 8.88 -3.88
N ILE A 395 9.98 7.72 -3.25
CA ILE A 395 9.52 6.53 -3.99
C ILE A 395 8.08 6.71 -4.49
N GLY A 396 7.21 7.36 -3.72
CA GLY A 396 5.85 7.72 -4.13
C GLY A 396 5.82 8.62 -5.37
N ILE A 397 6.68 9.64 -5.41
CA ILE A 397 6.88 10.52 -6.57
C ILE A 397 7.39 9.72 -7.76
N SER A 398 8.41 8.89 -7.58
CA SER A 398 8.97 8.05 -8.64
C SER A 398 7.91 7.13 -9.25
N TRP A 399 7.13 6.43 -8.42
CA TRP A 399 6.05 5.57 -8.91
C TRP A 399 4.91 6.36 -9.56
N GLY A 400 4.61 7.55 -9.05
CA GLY A 400 3.63 8.45 -9.68
C GLY A 400 4.00 8.79 -11.12
N ILE A 401 5.27 9.13 -11.38
CA ILE A 401 5.82 9.37 -12.72
C ILE A 401 5.73 8.09 -13.57
N GLY A 402 6.12 6.95 -13.00
CA GLY A 402 6.12 5.66 -13.68
C GLY A 402 4.75 5.22 -14.16
N LYS A 403 3.68 5.47 -13.39
CA LYS A 403 2.29 5.15 -13.79
C LYS A 403 1.91 5.77 -15.13
N ALA A 404 2.33 7.00 -15.41
CA ALA A 404 2.08 7.65 -16.69
C ALA A 404 2.96 7.08 -17.82
N ALA A 405 4.23 6.80 -17.53
CA ALA A 405 5.16 6.25 -18.50
C ALA A 405 4.73 4.88 -19.02
N VAL A 406 4.22 4.00 -18.14
CA VAL A 406 3.69 2.70 -18.57
C VAL A 406 2.52 2.87 -19.54
N TYR A 407 1.57 3.75 -19.22
CA TYR A 407 0.42 3.98 -20.10
C TYR A 407 0.78 4.65 -21.42
N LYS A 408 1.88 5.40 -21.49
CA LYS A 408 2.38 5.97 -22.74
C LYS A 408 2.93 4.89 -23.69
N HIS A 409 3.50 3.80 -23.18
CA HIS A 409 3.94 2.68 -24.00
C HIS A 409 2.79 1.99 -24.75
N ILE A 410 1.58 1.95 -24.16
CA ILE A 410 0.47 1.17 -24.72
C ILE A 410 0.11 1.65 -26.13
N PRO A 411 -0.20 2.92 -26.40
CA PRO A 411 -0.52 3.38 -27.76
C PRO A 411 0.66 3.32 -28.72
N GLU A 412 1.91 3.36 -28.24
CA GLU A 412 3.11 3.22 -29.08
C GLU A 412 3.24 1.81 -29.68
N TYR A 413 2.86 0.78 -28.94
CA TYR A 413 3.02 -0.63 -29.35
C TYR A 413 1.70 -1.30 -29.74
N PHE A 414 0.56 -0.80 -29.27
CA PHE A 414 -0.78 -1.34 -29.51
C PHE A 414 -1.77 -0.23 -29.91
N PRO A 415 -1.54 0.49 -31.02
CA PRO A 415 -2.36 1.66 -31.37
C PRO A 415 -3.84 1.33 -31.60
N ASN A 416 -4.16 0.11 -32.06
CA ASN A 416 -5.52 -0.33 -32.35
C ASN A 416 -6.22 -1.01 -31.16
N GLU A 417 -5.52 -1.24 -30.03
CA GLU A 417 -5.98 -2.02 -28.90
C GLU A 417 -5.72 -1.33 -27.54
N VAL A 418 -5.57 0.00 -27.58
CA VAL A 418 -5.17 0.81 -26.42
C VAL A 418 -6.06 0.58 -25.19
N GLY A 419 -7.38 0.53 -25.38
CA GLY A 419 -8.34 0.33 -24.30
C GLY A 419 -8.24 -1.06 -23.67
N VAL A 420 -8.17 -2.09 -24.51
CA VAL A 420 -8.07 -3.48 -24.09
C VAL A 420 -6.75 -3.76 -23.37
N VAL A 421 -5.64 -3.36 -23.98
CA VAL A 421 -4.30 -3.54 -23.37
C VAL A 421 -4.16 -2.69 -22.12
N GLY A 422 -4.70 -1.47 -22.11
CA GLY A 422 -4.72 -0.61 -20.92
C GLY A 422 -5.49 -1.23 -19.77
N GLY A 423 -6.61 -1.90 -20.04
CA GLY A 423 -7.37 -2.62 -19.01
C GLY A 423 -6.67 -3.89 -18.51
N MET A 424 -5.90 -4.57 -19.36
CA MET A 424 -5.13 -5.76 -18.97
C MET A 424 -3.89 -5.42 -18.13
N VAL A 425 -3.24 -4.32 -18.46
CA VAL A 425 -2.03 -3.84 -17.77
C VAL A 425 -2.39 -3.22 -16.41
N GLY A 426 -3.55 -2.55 -16.32
CA GLY A 426 -4.04 -1.89 -15.11
C GLY A 426 -4.68 -2.80 -14.10
#